data_51e0f6f4af688e365dcf27497cfdb6d7
#
_entry.id   51e0f6f4af688e365dcf27497cfdb6d7
#
_cell.length_a   1.000
_cell.length_b   1.000
_cell.length_c   1.000
_cell.angle_alpha   90.00
_cell.angle_beta   90.00
_cell.angle_gamma   90.00
#
_symmetry.space_group_name_H-M   'P 1'
#
loop_
_entity.id
_entity.type
_entity.pdbx_description
1 polymer ?
#
loop_
_entity_poly.entity_id
_entity_poly.type
_entity_poly.pdbx_seq_one_letter_code
_entity_poly.pdbx_strand_id
1 'polypeptide(L)'
;MEAAIDAQFKKNYQAHLQHLKLKGLRPKTIEAYSRAIRRIGARFDHQIDGLSEQQLADYFTELVTSHSWSSVKLDLYGLQFYYAHVLRKPWVRNVSMTLRHRSALI
;
A
#
# COMPACT_ATOMS: atom_id res chain seq x y z
N MET A 1 18.48 10.59 11.20
CA MET A 1 17.59 10.55 10.04
C MET A 1 16.76 9.27 9.97
N GLU A 2 17.42 8.11 10.02
CA GLU A 2 16.70 6.84 10.00
C GLU A 2 15.71 6.69 11.16
N ALA A 3 16.10 7.11 12.35
CA ALA A 3 15.21 7.03 13.52
C ALA A 3 13.98 7.91 13.33
N ALA A 4 14.09 9.07 12.69
CA ALA A 4 12.95 9.94 12.42
C ALA A 4 12.02 9.34 11.38
N ILE A 5 12.59 8.70 10.35
CA ILE A 5 11.82 8.01 9.30
C ILE A 5 11.06 6.84 9.90
N ASP A 6 11.71 6.03 10.73
CA ASP A 6 11.09 4.89 11.38
C ASP A 6 9.98 5.32 12.33
N ALA A 7 10.19 6.40 13.09
CA ALA A 7 9.18 6.93 13.99
C ALA A 7 7.95 7.43 13.22
N GLN A 8 8.17 8.11 12.10
CA GLN A 8 7.08 8.61 11.26
C GLN A 8 6.31 7.46 10.63
N PHE A 9 7.01 6.45 10.14
CA PHE A 9 6.38 5.25 9.58
C PHE A 9 5.53 4.55 10.63
N LYS A 10 6.06 4.36 11.82
CA LYS A 10 5.35 3.71 12.92
C LYS A 10 4.09 4.48 13.29
N LYS A 11 4.18 5.79 13.38
CA LYS A 11 3.03 6.66 13.68
C LYS A 11 1.96 6.52 12.60
N ASN A 12 2.37 6.58 11.34
CA ASN A 12 1.45 6.45 10.22
C ASN A 12 0.83 5.05 10.13
N TYR A 13 1.61 4.02 10.47
CA TYR A 13 1.11 2.66 10.50
C TYR A 13 0.01 2.51 11.57
N GLN A 14 0.22 3.08 12.76
CA GLN A 14 -0.79 3.05 13.82
C GLN A 14 -2.06 3.80 13.40
N ALA A 15 -1.89 4.94 12.71
CA ALA A 15 -3.03 5.68 12.18
C ALA A 15 -3.80 4.86 11.15
N HIS A 16 -3.08 4.14 10.29
CA HIS A 16 -3.66 3.24 9.30
C HIS A 16 -4.52 2.16 9.97
N LEU A 17 -3.97 1.51 11.00
CA LEU A 17 -4.72 0.49 11.77
C LEU A 17 -5.98 1.08 12.39
N GLN A 18 -5.87 2.27 12.97
CA GLN A 18 -7.00 2.95 13.59
C GLN A 18 -8.11 3.21 12.57
N HIS A 19 -7.76 3.73 11.40
CA HIS A 19 -8.73 4.00 10.34
C HIS A 19 -9.39 2.71 9.83
N LEU A 20 -8.62 1.64 9.71
CA LEU A 20 -9.17 0.35 9.29
C LEU A 20 -10.23 -0.16 10.28
N LYS A 21 -9.94 -0.04 11.58
CA LYS A 21 -10.88 -0.45 12.63
C LYS A 21 -12.13 0.42 12.64
N LEU A 22 -11.94 1.74 12.53
CA LEU A 22 -13.06 2.68 12.52
C LEU A 22 -13.98 2.49 11.33
N LYS A 23 -13.41 2.04 10.20
CA LYS A 23 -14.18 1.76 9.00
C LYS A 23 -15.05 0.50 9.15
N GLY A 24 -14.78 -0.31 10.17
CA GLY A 24 -15.56 -1.51 10.42
C GLY A 24 -15.27 -2.66 9.48
N LEU A 25 -14.05 -2.71 8.96
CA LEU A 25 -13.64 -3.78 8.05
C LEU A 25 -13.47 -5.09 8.80
N ARG A 26 -13.59 -6.20 8.06
CA ARG A 26 -13.42 -7.53 8.63
C ARG A 26 -11.97 -7.75 9.07
N PRO A 27 -11.73 -8.58 10.12
CA PRO A 27 -10.37 -8.84 10.59
C PRO A 27 -9.41 -9.31 9.51
N LYS A 28 -9.84 -10.15 8.58
CA LYS A 28 -9.00 -10.61 7.47
C LYS A 28 -8.60 -9.46 6.55
N THR A 29 -9.52 -8.54 6.29
CA THR A 29 -9.25 -7.36 5.47
C THR A 29 -8.28 -6.42 6.18
N ILE A 30 -8.49 -6.21 7.48
CA ILE A 30 -7.59 -5.38 8.29
C ILE A 30 -6.17 -5.95 8.24
N GLU A 31 -6.02 -7.26 8.42
CA GLU A 31 -4.71 -7.91 8.35
C GLU A 31 -4.07 -7.75 6.97
N ALA A 32 -4.85 -7.96 5.90
CA ALA A 32 -4.33 -7.86 4.53
C ALA A 32 -3.86 -6.43 4.22
N TYR A 33 -4.66 -5.43 4.61
CA TYR A 33 -4.31 -4.03 4.35
C TYR A 33 -3.17 -3.55 5.22
N SER A 34 -3.05 -4.09 6.44
CA SER A 34 -1.92 -3.79 7.32
C SER A 34 -0.64 -4.40 6.79
N ARG A 35 -0.71 -5.65 6.32
CA ARG A 35 0.43 -6.35 5.73
C ARG A 35 0.93 -5.62 4.48
N ALA A 36 0.02 -5.01 3.71
CA ALA A 36 0.39 -4.24 2.53
C ALA A 36 1.35 -3.11 2.89
N ILE A 37 1.08 -2.41 3.99
CA ILE A 37 1.93 -1.30 4.43
C ILE A 37 3.26 -1.81 4.97
N ARG A 38 3.26 -2.92 5.71
CA ARG A 38 4.51 -3.52 6.20
C ARG A 38 5.39 -3.97 5.04
N ARG A 39 4.78 -4.56 4.01
CA ARG A 39 5.51 -5.06 2.84
C ARG A 39 6.18 -3.94 2.05
N ILE A 40 5.42 -2.89 1.73
CA ILE A 40 5.99 -1.77 0.98
C ILE A 40 7.00 -0.99 1.84
N GLY A 41 6.74 -0.90 3.14
CA GLY A 41 7.69 -0.29 4.08
C GLY A 41 9.04 -1.01 4.07
N ALA A 42 9.02 -2.33 4.07
CA ALA A 42 10.24 -3.14 4.01
C ALA A 42 10.99 -2.93 2.69
N ARG A 43 10.26 -2.72 1.59
CA ARG A 43 10.88 -2.53 0.27
C ARG A 43 11.58 -1.19 0.11
N PHE A 44 11.08 -0.14 0.78
CA PHE A 44 11.57 1.23 0.63
C PHE A 44 12.15 1.80 1.92
N ASP A 45 12.58 0.94 2.83
CA ASP A 45 13.20 1.35 4.11
C ASP A 45 12.32 2.35 4.86
N HIS A 46 11.01 2.09 4.90
CA HIS A 46 9.99 2.89 5.60
C HIS A 46 9.75 4.29 5.01
N GLN A 47 10.39 4.60 3.87
CA GLN A 47 10.21 5.90 3.20
C GLN A 47 9.14 5.78 2.12
N ILE A 48 7.88 5.64 2.52
CA ILE A 48 6.79 5.35 1.58
C ILE A 48 5.86 6.55 1.33
N ASP A 49 6.00 7.61 2.12
CA ASP A 49 5.05 8.73 2.02
C ASP A 49 5.25 9.60 0.77
N GLY A 50 6.44 9.59 0.21
CA GLY A 50 6.77 10.39 -0.95
C GLY A 50 7.13 9.59 -2.20
N LEU A 51 6.61 8.38 -2.34
CA LEU A 51 6.90 7.55 -3.49
C LEU A 51 6.33 8.17 -4.77
N SER A 52 7.13 8.13 -5.83
CA SER A 52 6.71 8.60 -7.14
C SER A 52 5.79 7.58 -7.81
N GLU A 53 5.08 8.04 -8.83
CA GLU A 53 4.24 7.15 -9.64
C GLU A 53 5.07 6.00 -10.24
N GLN A 54 6.29 6.32 -10.70
CA GLN A 54 7.18 5.31 -11.29
C GLN A 54 7.62 4.27 -10.24
N GLN A 55 7.95 4.73 -9.03
CA GLN A 55 8.34 3.81 -7.96
C GLN A 55 7.19 2.87 -7.60
N LEU A 56 5.98 3.38 -7.55
CA LEU A 56 4.80 2.56 -7.27
C LEU A 56 4.53 1.56 -8.40
N ALA A 57 4.64 2.01 -9.65
CA ALA A 57 4.45 1.13 -10.80
C ALA A 57 5.47 0.00 -10.81
N ASP A 58 6.74 0.33 -10.54
CA ASP A 58 7.81 -0.68 -10.49
C ASP A 58 7.58 -1.67 -9.36
N TYR A 59 7.17 -1.17 -8.20
CA TYR A 59 6.89 -2.02 -7.04
C TYR A 59 5.78 -3.04 -7.35
N PHE A 60 4.66 -2.58 -7.91
CA PHE A 60 3.55 -3.49 -8.21
C PHE A 60 3.88 -4.42 -9.37
N THR A 61 4.70 -3.97 -10.33
CA THR A 61 5.17 -4.84 -11.42
C THR A 61 6.00 -6.00 -10.87
N GLU A 62 6.90 -5.73 -9.93
CA GLU A 62 7.66 -6.78 -9.25
C GLU A 62 6.74 -7.71 -8.47
N LEU A 63 5.76 -7.13 -7.77
CA LEU A 63 4.86 -7.89 -6.91
C LEU A 63 4.03 -8.90 -7.70
N VAL A 64 3.55 -8.54 -8.89
CA VAL A 64 2.74 -9.46 -9.70
C VAL A 64 3.55 -10.62 -10.26
N THR A 65 4.89 -10.53 -10.26
CA THR A 65 5.72 -11.66 -10.70
C THR A 65 5.94 -12.68 -9.59
N SER A 66 5.79 -12.29 -8.34
CA SER A 66 6.09 -13.15 -7.19
C SER A 66 4.86 -13.51 -6.34
N HIS A 67 3.73 -12.87 -6.56
CA HIS A 67 2.52 -13.11 -5.78
C HIS A 67 1.31 -13.25 -6.70
N SER A 68 0.26 -13.92 -6.20
CA SER A 68 -0.98 -14.06 -6.96
C SER A 68 -1.65 -12.69 -7.17
N TRP A 69 -2.41 -12.58 -8.24
CA TRP A 69 -3.15 -11.35 -8.52
C TRP A 69 -4.08 -10.97 -7.35
N SER A 70 -4.71 -11.96 -6.71
CA SER A 70 -5.57 -11.71 -5.56
C SER A 70 -4.81 -11.02 -4.43
N SER A 71 -3.59 -11.48 -4.16
CA SER A 71 -2.74 -10.90 -3.12
C SER A 71 -2.32 -9.47 -3.49
N VAL A 72 -1.91 -9.27 -4.73
CA VAL A 72 -1.49 -7.95 -5.23
C VAL A 72 -2.63 -6.95 -5.15
N LYS A 73 -3.85 -7.38 -5.48
CA LYS A 73 -5.03 -6.53 -5.40
C LYS A 73 -5.27 -6.04 -3.97
N LEU A 74 -5.09 -6.92 -2.99
CA LEU A 74 -5.24 -6.55 -1.59
C LEU A 74 -4.18 -5.53 -1.17
N ASP A 75 -2.94 -5.69 -1.64
CA ASP A 75 -1.89 -4.72 -1.38
C ASP A 75 -2.20 -3.36 -2.02
N LEU A 76 -2.73 -3.39 -3.24
CA LEU A 76 -3.12 -2.16 -3.94
C LEU A 76 -4.22 -1.41 -3.17
N TYR A 77 -5.26 -2.12 -2.76
CA TYR A 77 -6.37 -1.52 -2.01
C TYR A 77 -5.92 -1.02 -0.64
N GLY A 78 -5.04 -1.77 0.03
CA GLY A 78 -4.49 -1.36 1.32
C GLY A 78 -3.70 -0.07 1.20
N LEU A 79 -2.92 0.06 0.15
CA LEU A 79 -2.12 1.26 -0.09
C LEU A 79 -3.00 2.44 -0.50
N GLN A 80 -4.05 2.21 -1.30
CA GLN A 80 -5.01 3.25 -1.64
C GLN A 80 -5.71 3.79 -0.39
N PHE A 81 -6.07 2.90 0.52
CA PHE A 81 -6.68 3.27 1.79
C PHE A 81 -5.72 4.13 2.62
N TYR A 82 -4.45 3.73 2.68
CA TYR A 82 -3.41 4.47 3.39
C TYR A 82 -3.25 5.88 2.82
N TYR A 83 -3.20 6.00 1.50
CA TYR A 83 -3.09 7.30 0.84
C TYR A 83 -4.30 8.19 1.16
N ALA A 84 -5.50 7.62 1.12
CA ALA A 84 -6.72 8.38 1.33
C ALA A 84 -6.88 8.86 2.77
N HIS A 85 -6.56 8.01 3.74
CA HIS A 85 -6.91 8.26 5.15
C HIS A 85 -5.73 8.71 6.00
N VAL A 86 -4.52 8.29 5.70
CA VAL A 86 -3.34 8.66 6.48
C VAL A 86 -2.60 9.82 5.83
N LEU A 87 -2.24 9.70 4.56
CA LEU A 87 -1.52 10.74 3.84
C LEU A 87 -2.41 11.84 3.31
N ARG A 88 -3.68 11.53 3.09
CA ARG A 88 -4.69 12.44 2.51
C ARG A 88 -4.23 12.99 1.16
N LYS A 89 -3.74 12.08 0.33
CA LYS A 89 -3.27 12.37 -1.03
C LYS A 89 -4.10 11.61 -2.04
N PRO A 90 -4.27 12.15 -3.26
CA PRO A 90 -4.91 11.40 -4.34
C PRO A 90 -4.05 10.21 -4.73
N TRP A 91 -4.69 9.11 -5.09
CA TRP A 91 -3.99 7.93 -5.59
C TRP A 91 -3.54 8.14 -7.04
N VAL A 92 -2.37 7.57 -7.39
CA VAL A 92 -1.86 7.64 -8.76
C VAL A 92 -2.68 6.72 -9.65
N ARG A 93 -3.44 7.33 -10.54
CA ARG A 93 -4.41 6.64 -11.38
C ARG A 93 -3.76 5.61 -12.31
N ASN A 94 -2.60 5.93 -12.85
CA ASN A 94 -1.94 5.08 -13.84
C ASN A 94 -1.55 3.71 -13.29
N VAL A 95 -1.16 3.63 -12.02
CA VAL A 95 -0.80 2.36 -11.39
C VAL A 95 -1.99 1.41 -11.39
N SER A 96 -3.16 1.91 -10.93
CA SER A 96 -4.39 1.11 -10.87
C SER A 96 -4.82 0.67 -12.27
N MET A 97 -4.74 1.56 -13.25
CA MET A 97 -5.13 1.24 -14.62
C MET A 97 -4.22 0.19 -15.25
N THR A 98 -2.92 0.31 -15.04
CA THR A 98 -1.94 -0.65 -15.56
C THR A 98 -2.19 -2.04 -15.01
N LEU A 99 -2.41 -2.16 -13.71
CA LEU A 99 -2.68 -3.44 -13.07
C LEU A 99 -4.00 -4.04 -13.53
N ARG A 100 -5.03 -3.19 -13.69
CA ARG A 100 -6.34 -3.62 -14.15
C ARG A 100 -6.25 -4.17 -15.58
N HIS A 101 -5.52 -3.48 -16.46
CA HIS A 101 -5.32 -3.91 -17.84
C HIS A 101 -4.57 -5.25 -17.89
N ARG A 102 -3.52 -5.40 -17.09
CA ARG A 102 -2.75 -6.63 -17.00
C ARG A 102 -3.62 -7.80 -16.54
N SER A 103 -4.49 -7.55 -15.55
CA SER A 103 -5.42 -8.55 -15.07
C SER A 103 -6.38 -9.01 -16.16
N ALA A 104 -6.83 -8.09 -17.01
CA ALA A 104 -7.75 -8.40 -18.10
C ALA A 104 -7.11 -9.27 -19.19
N LEU A 105 -5.79 -9.24 -19.31
CA LEU A 105 -5.07 -10.04 -20.30
C LEU A 105 -4.85 -11.49 -19.84
N ILE A 106 -5.03 -11.77 -18.59
CA ILE A 106 -4.89 -13.11 -18.02
C ILE A 106 -6.22 -13.84 -18.07
#